data_e0dc7b755e608fc9ad542cef643756a7
#
_entry.id   e0dc7b755e608fc9ad542cef643756a7
#
_cell.length_a   1.000
_cell.length_b   1.000
_cell.length_c   1.000
_cell.angle_alpha   90.00
_cell.angle_beta   90.00
_cell.angle_gamma   90.00
#
_symmetry.space_group_name_H-M   'P 1'
#
loop_
_entity.id
_entity.type
_entity.pdbx_description
1 polymer ?
#
loop_
_entity_poly.entity_id
_entity_poly.type
_entity_poly.pdbx_seq_one_letter_code
_entity_poly.pdbx_strand_id
1 'polypeptide(L)'
;RVAKQDSKYDAFIDIVLNELEANGDGGAISEGITIYTTLQPNAQQQVEKTLNSDMFPTEDIQSAVSVIDTKTGAIAAVGGGRNYGADRGFNFAQDMTTRSLGSTIKPLIDYGPAIEYLGWSTGQTITDEKITYTGTEQVVRNFDGKYKGKMTFREALYNSRNVPAV
;
A
#
# COMPACT_ATOMS: atom_id res chain seq x y z
N ARG A 1 17.76 6.14 -33.05
CA ARG A 1 16.97 6.78 -31.99
C ARG A 1 15.54 6.36 -32.18
N VAL A 2 15.05 5.44 -31.38
CA VAL A 2 13.61 5.15 -31.31
C VAL A 2 12.99 6.42 -30.73
N ALA A 3 12.04 7.02 -31.44
CA ALA A 3 11.32 8.18 -30.95
C ALA A 3 10.62 7.75 -29.63
N LYS A 4 10.86 8.50 -28.57
CA LYS A 4 10.16 8.34 -27.30
C LYS A 4 8.67 8.57 -27.60
N GLN A 5 7.91 7.50 -27.68
CA GLN A 5 6.46 7.60 -27.80
C GLN A 5 5.99 7.74 -26.37
N ASP A 6 5.29 8.83 -26.02
CA ASP A 6 4.60 8.92 -24.74
C ASP A 6 3.65 7.73 -24.65
N SER A 7 4.11 6.71 -23.95
CA SER A 7 3.29 5.52 -23.77
C SER A 7 2.27 5.84 -22.68
N LYS A 8 1.07 5.33 -22.86
CA LYS A 8 0.08 5.35 -21.79
C LYS A 8 0.36 4.17 -20.86
N TYR A 9 0.12 4.36 -19.57
CA TYR A 9 0.15 3.26 -18.57
C TYR A 9 1.56 2.78 -18.21
N ASP A 10 2.59 3.63 -18.30
CA ASP A 10 3.99 3.27 -18.11
C ASP A 10 4.25 2.50 -16.81
N ALA A 11 3.73 2.98 -15.66
CA ALA A 11 3.94 2.29 -14.38
C ALA A 11 3.37 0.87 -14.35
N PHE A 12 2.25 0.62 -15.03
CA PHE A 12 1.67 -0.72 -15.13
C PHE A 12 2.48 -1.60 -16.10
N ILE A 13 2.88 -1.04 -17.24
CA ILE A 13 3.68 -1.75 -18.24
C ILE A 13 5.02 -2.19 -17.63
N ASP A 14 5.67 -1.33 -16.87
CA ASP A 14 6.94 -1.65 -16.22
C ASP A 14 6.81 -2.83 -15.25
N ILE A 15 5.71 -2.92 -14.49
CA ILE A 15 5.45 -4.08 -13.62
C ILE A 15 5.30 -5.36 -14.46
N VAL A 16 4.57 -5.31 -15.57
CA VAL A 16 4.40 -6.46 -16.47
C VAL A 16 5.73 -6.91 -17.04
N LEU A 17 6.57 -5.97 -17.48
CA LEU A 17 7.90 -6.28 -18.00
C LEU A 17 8.83 -6.87 -16.93
N ASN A 18 8.79 -6.32 -15.72
CA ASN A 18 9.56 -6.83 -14.60
C ASN A 18 9.13 -8.26 -14.21
N GLU A 19 7.83 -8.55 -14.26
CA GLU A 19 7.31 -9.90 -14.01
C GLU A 19 7.77 -10.91 -15.09
N LEU A 20 7.74 -10.53 -16.35
CA LEU A 20 8.27 -11.36 -17.44
C LEU A 20 9.77 -11.64 -17.27
N GLU A 21 10.55 -10.62 -16.95
CA GLU A 21 11.99 -10.76 -16.70
C GLU A 21 12.26 -11.69 -15.49
N ALA A 22 11.50 -11.53 -14.41
CA ALA A 22 11.62 -12.36 -13.21
C ALA A 22 11.26 -13.82 -13.45
N ASN A 23 10.32 -14.09 -14.38
CA ASN A 23 9.92 -15.44 -14.78
C ASN A 23 10.87 -16.07 -15.82
N GLY A 24 11.85 -15.32 -16.32
CA GLY A 24 12.77 -15.78 -17.35
C GLY A 24 12.27 -15.60 -18.79
N ASP A 25 11.12 -14.97 -18.99
CA ASP A 25 10.46 -14.76 -20.28
C ASP A 25 10.84 -13.44 -20.96
N GLY A 26 11.78 -12.66 -20.37
CA GLY A 26 12.17 -11.35 -20.89
C GLY A 26 12.67 -11.38 -22.35
N GLY A 27 13.28 -12.48 -22.79
CA GLY A 27 13.71 -12.67 -24.18
C GLY A 27 12.57 -12.67 -25.19
N ALA A 28 11.40 -13.16 -24.79
CA ALA A 28 10.22 -13.29 -25.65
C ALA A 28 9.66 -11.92 -26.11
N ILE A 29 9.95 -10.85 -25.38
CA ILE A 29 9.54 -9.49 -25.74
C ILE A 29 10.09 -9.08 -27.10
N SER A 30 11.34 -9.46 -27.42
CA SER A 30 11.99 -9.18 -28.69
C SER A 30 11.45 -10.03 -29.85
N GLU A 31 10.74 -11.11 -29.56
CA GLU A 31 10.14 -12.03 -30.53
C GLU A 31 8.73 -11.59 -30.96
N GLY A 32 8.16 -10.54 -30.35
CA GLY A 32 6.87 -9.97 -30.73
C GLY A 32 5.68 -10.75 -30.16
N ILE A 33 5.65 -10.94 -28.84
CA ILE A 33 4.56 -11.63 -28.12
C ILE A 33 3.36 -10.71 -27.87
N THR A 34 2.19 -11.32 -27.65
CA THR A 34 1.00 -10.64 -27.13
C THR A 34 0.83 -10.99 -25.66
N ILE A 35 0.73 -9.98 -24.82
CA ILE A 35 0.60 -10.14 -23.36
C ILE A 35 -0.81 -9.72 -22.95
N TYR A 36 -1.54 -10.65 -22.34
CA TYR A 36 -2.85 -10.38 -21.73
C TYR A 36 -2.66 -10.01 -20.26
N THR A 37 -3.17 -8.86 -19.87
CA THR A 37 -3.00 -8.32 -18.52
C THR A 37 -4.34 -8.06 -17.83
N THR A 38 -4.28 -7.78 -16.54
CA THR A 38 -5.43 -7.39 -15.71
C THR A 38 -5.69 -5.88 -15.69
N LEU A 39 -4.95 -5.11 -16.50
CA LEU A 39 -5.08 -3.66 -16.61
C LEU A 39 -6.52 -3.25 -16.89
N GLN A 40 -7.05 -2.37 -16.07
CA GLN A 40 -8.30 -1.64 -16.33
C GLN A 40 -7.98 -0.21 -16.79
N PRO A 41 -8.09 0.10 -18.08
CA PRO A 41 -7.63 1.38 -18.65
C PRO A 41 -8.24 2.62 -17.96
N ASN A 42 -9.53 2.57 -17.64
CA ASN A 42 -10.21 3.68 -16.98
C ASN A 42 -9.68 3.90 -15.54
N ALA A 43 -9.43 2.84 -14.79
CA ALA A 43 -8.85 2.93 -13.45
C ALA A 43 -7.43 3.49 -13.52
N GLN A 44 -6.62 2.99 -14.45
CA GLN A 44 -5.25 3.46 -14.65
C GLN A 44 -5.18 4.95 -14.99
N GLN A 45 -6.03 5.41 -15.92
CA GLN A 45 -6.12 6.84 -16.27
C GLN A 45 -6.51 7.72 -15.09
N GLN A 46 -7.43 7.26 -14.23
CA GLN A 46 -7.81 8.02 -13.03
C GLN A 46 -6.68 8.08 -12.01
N VAL A 47 -5.94 6.99 -11.82
CA VAL A 47 -4.75 6.97 -10.95
C VAL A 47 -3.70 7.97 -11.45
N GLU A 48 -3.34 7.92 -12.73
CA GLU A 48 -2.36 8.84 -13.34
C GLU A 48 -2.80 10.30 -13.22
N LYS A 49 -4.06 10.58 -13.55
CA LYS A 49 -4.65 11.93 -13.42
C LYS A 49 -4.60 12.43 -11.98
N THR A 50 -4.90 11.57 -11.00
CA THR A 50 -4.89 11.93 -9.58
C THR A 50 -3.47 12.21 -9.09
N LEU A 51 -2.50 11.36 -9.42
CA LEU A 51 -1.11 11.55 -9.03
C LEU A 51 -0.50 12.82 -9.62
N ASN A 52 -0.93 13.24 -10.80
CA ASN A 52 -0.43 14.45 -11.48
C ASN A 52 -1.31 15.70 -11.26
N SER A 53 -2.25 15.63 -10.30
CA SER A 53 -3.10 16.77 -9.96
C SER A 53 -2.48 17.68 -8.91
N ASP A 54 -3.10 18.84 -8.70
CA ASP A 54 -2.69 19.87 -7.73
C ASP A 54 -3.09 19.56 -6.29
N MET A 55 -3.54 18.32 -6.00
CA MET A 55 -3.98 17.94 -4.66
C MET A 55 -2.84 17.83 -3.62
N PHE A 56 -1.62 17.77 -4.06
CA PHE A 56 -0.45 17.61 -3.19
C PHE A 56 0.05 18.96 -2.68
N PRO A 57 0.39 19.07 -1.37
CA PRO A 57 0.80 20.35 -0.76
C PRO A 57 2.06 20.94 -1.38
N THR A 58 2.99 20.11 -1.84
CA THR A 58 4.27 20.51 -2.45
C THR A 58 4.61 19.59 -3.62
N GLU A 59 5.53 20.05 -4.48
CA GLU A 59 5.93 19.29 -5.68
C GLU A 59 6.89 18.12 -5.38
N ASP A 60 7.61 18.17 -4.27
CA ASP A 60 8.57 17.15 -3.84
C ASP A 60 7.90 15.93 -3.20
N ILE A 61 6.62 16.03 -2.83
CA ILE A 61 5.88 14.88 -2.31
C ILE A 61 5.64 13.86 -3.42
N GLN A 62 6.10 12.63 -3.19
CA GLN A 62 5.78 11.47 -4.02
C GLN A 62 4.66 10.64 -3.40
N SER A 63 3.88 10.02 -4.27
CA SER A 63 2.80 9.12 -3.87
C SER A 63 2.68 7.97 -4.86
N ALA A 64 2.34 6.81 -4.38
CA ALA A 64 2.10 5.64 -5.21
C ALA A 64 0.73 5.03 -4.89
N VAL A 65 0.16 4.32 -5.84
CA VAL A 65 -1.17 3.71 -5.71
C VAL A 65 -1.15 2.33 -6.35
N SER A 66 -1.73 1.35 -5.65
CA SER A 66 -2.09 0.07 -6.23
C SER A 66 -3.61 -0.12 -6.11
N VAL A 67 -4.27 -0.43 -7.21
CA VAL A 67 -5.70 -0.71 -7.27
C VAL A 67 -5.91 -2.19 -7.52
N ILE A 68 -6.64 -2.85 -6.64
CA ILE A 68 -6.86 -4.29 -6.68
C ILE A 68 -8.35 -4.55 -6.88
N ASP A 69 -8.68 -5.45 -7.80
CA ASP A 69 -10.02 -6.00 -7.94
C ASP A 69 -10.33 -6.91 -6.75
N THR A 70 -11.29 -6.53 -5.91
CA THR A 70 -11.61 -7.25 -4.67
C THR A 70 -12.22 -8.64 -4.88
N LYS A 71 -12.69 -8.94 -6.08
CA LYS A 71 -13.26 -10.27 -6.41
C LYS A 71 -12.21 -11.27 -6.83
N THR A 72 -11.19 -10.80 -7.54
CA THR A 72 -10.18 -11.66 -8.16
C THR A 72 -8.81 -11.56 -7.50
N GLY A 73 -8.55 -10.48 -6.74
CA GLY A 73 -7.23 -10.14 -6.20
C GLY A 73 -6.26 -9.58 -7.25
N ALA A 74 -6.71 -9.42 -8.50
CA ALA A 74 -5.86 -8.94 -9.58
C ALA A 74 -5.55 -7.44 -9.47
N ILE A 75 -4.34 -7.04 -9.85
CA ILE A 75 -3.95 -5.63 -9.93
C ILE A 75 -4.63 -5.01 -11.15
N ALA A 76 -5.51 -4.04 -10.93
CA ALA A 76 -6.28 -3.37 -11.97
C ALA A 76 -5.61 -2.08 -12.48
N ALA A 77 -4.87 -1.39 -11.62
CA ALA A 77 -4.11 -0.19 -11.96
C ALA A 77 -2.95 0.04 -10.99
N VAL A 78 -1.92 0.74 -11.47
CA VAL A 78 -0.75 1.11 -10.67
C VAL A 78 -0.31 2.53 -10.98
N GLY A 79 -0.11 3.33 -9.94
CA GLY A 79 0.57 4.61 -10.01
C GLY A 79 1.94 4.52 -9.36
N GLY A 80 2.99 4.56 -10.16
CA GLY A 80 4.37 4.39 -9.70
C GLY A 80 4.98 5.63 -9.06
N GLY A 81 4.33 6.77 -9.19
CA GLY A 81 4.81 8.06 -8.69
C GLY A 81 4.16 9.22 -9.44
N ARG A 82 4.39 10.44 -8.95
CA ARG A 82 4.01 11.66 -9.67
C ARG A 82 4.99 11.85 -10.84
N ASN A 83 4.46 12.28 -11.99
CA ASN A 83 5.23 12.49 -13.23
C ASN A 83 6.02 11.24 -13.66
N TYR A 84 5.47 10.05 -13.39
CA TYR A 84 6.06 8.79 -13.82
C TYR A 84 6.10 8.72 -15.34
N GLY A 85 7.24 8.41 -15.92
CA GLY A 85 7.46 8.39 -17.36
C GLY A 85 8.06 7.08 -17.88
N ALA A 86 8.16 6.98 -19.21
CA ALA A 86 8.56 5.78 -19.94
C ALA A 86 10.03 5.32 -19.75
N ASP A 87 10.79 5.92 -18.85
CA ASP A 87 12.22 5.63 -18.68
C ASP A 87 12.50 4.52 -17.64
N ARG A 88 11.51 3.70 -17.29
CA ARG A 88 11.62 2.68 -16.22
C ARG A 88 12.24 3.26 -14.95
N GLY A 89 11.66 4.36 -14.49
CA GLY A 89 12.09 5.05 -13.28
C GLY A 89 11.76 4.26 -12.02
N PHE A 90 12.13 4.79 -10.86
CA PHE A 90 11.79 4.19 -9.58
C PHE A 90 10.26 4.16 -9.39
N ASN A 91 9.70 2.96 -9.37
CA ASN A 91 8.27 2.73 -9.15
C ASN A 91 7.98 2.62 -7.64
N PHE A 92 7.48 3.69 -7.03
CA PHE A 92 7.19 3.72 -5.61
C PHE A 92 6.15 2.68 -5.16
N ALA A 93 5.34 2.14 -6.06
CA ALA A 93 4.39 1.08 -5.75
C ALA A 93 5.03 -0.31 -5.69
N GLN A 94 6.17 -0.53 -6.37
CA GLN A 94 6.85 -1.82 -6.49
C GLN A 94 8.22 -1.83 -5.80
N ASP A 95 9.03 -0.80 -6.01
CA ASP A 95 10.45 -0.82 -5.65
C ASP A 95 10.72 -0.34 -4.23
N MET A 96 9.70 0.12 -3.52
CA MET A 96 9.82 0.63 -2.17
C MET A 96 9.95 -0.52 -1.15
N THR A 97 11.16 -0.81 -0.72
CA THR A 97 11.45 -1.94 0.19
C THR A 97 11.54 -1.58 1.67
N THR A 98 11.64 -0.29 2.00
CA THR A 98 12.00 0.15 3.37
C THR A 98 11.03 1.16 3.98
N ARG A 99 9.81 1.28 3.45
CA ARG A 99 8.82 2.22 4.00
C ARG A 99 8.06 1.59 5.16
N SER A 100 8.00 2.30 6.30
CA SER A 100 7.15 1.91 7.41
C SER A 100 5.68 2.00 7.00
N LEU A 101 4.92 0.96 7.27
CA LEU A 101 3.47 0.93 7.07
C LEU A 101 2.73 1.76 8.11
N GLY A 102 3.39 2.05 9.25
CA GLY A 102 2.76 2.74 10.36
C GLY A 102 1.48 2.04 10.81
N SER A 103 0.51 2.81 11.29
CA SER A 103 -0.75 2.27 11.81
C SER A 103 -1.68 1.64 10.76
N THR A 104 -1.38 1.77 9.47
CA THR A 104 -2.17 1.10 8.42
C THR A 104 -2.05 -0.42 8.47
N ILE A 105 -1.03 -0.95 9.13
CA ILE A 105 -0.83 -2.39 9.30
C ILE A 105 -1.69 -3.01 10.41
N LYS A 106 -2.18 -2.22 11.38
CA LYS A 106 -2.91 -2.70 12.54
C LYS A 106 -4.08 -3.63 12.21
N PRO A 107 -4.94 -3.36 11.21
CA PRO A 107 -6.01 -4.28 10.84
C PRO A 107 -5.52 -5.67 10.48
N LEU A 108 -4.32 -5.79 9.90
CA LEU A 108 -3.79 -7.05 9.38
C LEU A 108 -3.02 -7.85 10.43
N ILE A 109 -2.18 -7.21 11.25
CA ILE A 109 -1.29 -7.93 12.18
C ILE A 109 -1.79 -7.95 13.64
N ASP A 110 -2.65 -7.00 14.03
CA ASP A 110 -3.15 -6.92 15.41
C ASP A 110 -4.63 -7.33 15.47
N TYR A 111 -5.50 -6.60 14.78
CA TYR A 111 -6.95 -6.75 14.91
C TYR A 111 -7.50 -7.97 14.17
N GLY A 112 -7.02 -8.28 12.98
CA GLY A 112 -7.41 -9.47 12.21
C GLY A 112 -7.09 -10.75 12.97
N PRO A 113 -5.86 -10.98 13.40
CA PRO A 113 -5.49 -12.14 14.21
C PRO A 113 -6.26 -12.24 15.52
N ALA A 114 -6.52 -11.14 16.22
CA ALA A 114 -7.32 -11.18 17.45
C ALA A 114 -8.76 -11.66 17.19
N ILE A 115 -9.36 -11.27 16.07
CA ILE A 115 -10.69 -11.76 15.67
C ILE A 115 -10.62 -13.23 15.27
N GLU A 116 -9.64 -13.62 14.44
CA GLU A 116 -9.54 -14.97 13.87
C GLU A 116 -9.14 -16.01 14.90
N TYR A 117 -8.12 -15.74 15.71
CA TYR A 117 -7.53 -16.74 16.61
C TYR A 117 -7.98 -16.63 18.06
N LEU A 118 -8.36 -15.44 18.53
CA LEU A 118 -8.84 -15.25 19.90
C LEU A 118 -10.36 -15.18 20.00
N GLY A 119 -11.08 -15.21 18.86
CA GLY A 119 -12.52 -15.11 18.81
C GLY A 119 -13.07 -13.77 19.30
N TRP A 120 -12.27 -12.71 19.23
CA TRP A 120 -12.70 -11.39 19.68
C TRP A 120 -13.73 -10.81 18.70
N SER A 121 -14.68 -10.08 19.25
CA SER A 121 -15.62 -9.28 18.46
C SER A 121 -15.17 -7.82 18.42
N THR A 122 -15.73 -7.04 17.49
CA THR A 122 -15.50 -5.60 17.44
C THR A 122 -16.02 -4.84 18.68
N GLY A 123 -16.90 -5.48 19.46
CA GLY A 123 -17.42 -5.00 20.74
C GLY A 123 -16.59 -5.41 21.96
N GLN A 124 -15.56 -6.26 21.78
CA GLN A 124 -14.66 -6.66 22.87
C GLN A 124 -14.13 -5.44 23.60
N THR A 125 -14.23 -5.44 24.94
CA THR A 125 -13.68 -4.38 25.78
C THR A 125 -12.19 -4.62 26.01
N ILE A 126 -11.40 -3.59 25.77
CA ILE A 126 -9.95 -3.54 26.03
C ILE A 126 -9.62 -2.28 26.80
N THR A 127 -8.43 -2.22 27.39
CA THR A 127 -8.01 -1.07 28.20
C THR A 127 -6.81 -0.38 27.58
N ASP A 128 -6.97 0.92 27.32
CA ASP A 128 -5.89 1.80 26.88
C ASP A 128 -5.26 2.45 28.12
N GLU A 129 -4.23 1.81 28.67
CA GLU A 129 -3.51 2.23 29.85
C GLU A 129 -1.99 2.16 29.67
N LYS A 130 -1.22 2.69 30.61
CA LYS A 130 0.24 2.67 30.50
C LYS A 130 0.78 1.26 30.63
N ILE A 131 1.37 0.72 29.56
CA ILE A 131 2.07 -0.58 29.51
C ILE A 131 3.48 -0.40 28.95
N THR A 132 4.31 -1.42 29.09
CA THR A 132 5.61 -1.54 28.43
C THR A 132 5.59 -2.67 27.43
N TYR A 133 6.45 -2.61 26.41
CA TYR A 133 6.66 -3.75 25.54
C TYR A 133 7.23 -4.91 26.34
N THR A 134 6.73 -6.12 26.07
CA THR A 134 7.14 -7.34 26.76
C THR A 134 8.66 -7.52 26.76
N GLY A 135 9.25 -7.72 27.93
CA GLY A 135 10.69 -7.90 28.09
C GLY A 135 11.53 -6.61 28.02
N THR A 136 10.89 -5.44 28.04
CA THR A 136 11.59 -4.14 28.01
C THR A 136 11.04 -3.17 29.05
N GLU A 137 11.77 -2.07 29.30
CA GLU A 137 11.27 -0.92 30.07
C GLU A 137 10.65 0.16 29.17
N GLN A 138 10.60 -0.06 27.86
CA GLN A 138 10.08 0.90 26.91
C GLN A 138 8.56 1.00 27.00
N VAL A 139 8.08 2.18 27.36
CA VAL A 139 6.64 2.46 27.49
C VAL A 139 5.99 2.59 26.11
N VAL A 140 4.88 1.89 25.93
CA VAL A 140 4.01 2.07 24.75
C VAL A 140 3.26 3.38 24.88
N ARG A 141 3.38 4.24 23.86
CA ARG A 141 2.75 5.56 23.86
C ARG A 141 1.74 5.69 22.72
N ASN A 142 0.59 6.25 23.02
CA ASN A 142 -0.34 6.67 22.00
C ASN A 142 0.14 7.97 21.32
N PHE A 143 -0.36 8.22 20.12
CA PHE A 143 0.00 9.40 19.32
C PHE A 143 -0.21 10.73 20.10
N ASP A 144 -1.31 10.83 20.86
CA ASP A 144 -1.67 12.01 21.63
C ASP A 144 -1.03 12.06 23.04
N GLY A 145 -0.18 11.07 23.37
CA GLY A 145 0.46 10.96 24.68
C GLY A 145 -0.49 10.64 25.84
N LYS A 146 -1.77 10.33 25.57
CA LYS A 146 -2.81 10.10 26.58
C LYS A 146 -3.26 8.64 26.57
N TYR A 147 -3.81 8.22 27.71
CA TYR A 147 -4.48 6.93 27.87
C TYR A 147 -5.96 7.18 28.18
N LYS A 148 -6.85 6.48 27.51
CA LYS A 148 -8.30 6.72 27.56
C LYS A 148 -9.10 5.71 28.39
N GLY A 149 -8.40 4.71 28.95
CA GLY A 149 -9.05 3.67 29.76
C GLY A 149 -9.83 2.66 28.93
N LYS A 150 -10.95 2.18 29.46
CA LYS A 150 -11.77 1.14 28.81
C LYS A 150 -12.43 1.68 27.54
N MET A 151 -12.34 0.92 26.47
CA MET A 151 -12.97 1.19 25.18
C MET A 151 -13.27 -0.10 24.44
N THR A 152 -14.06 -0.02 23.37
CA THR A 152 -14.27 -1.17 22.50
C THR A 152 -13.09 -1.38 21.55
N PHE A 153 -12.90 -2.62 21.09
CA PHE A 153 -11.90 -2.98 20.09
C PHE A 153 -12.06 -2.14 18.80
N ARG A 154 -13.32 -1.91 18.38
CA ARG A 154 -13.63 -1.01 17.27
C ARG A 154 -13.17 0.43 17.52
N GLU A 155 -13.44 0.94 18.73
CA GLU A 155 -13.07 2.31 19.11
C GLU A 155 -11.56 2.48 19.15
N ALA A 156 -10.84 1.50 19.63
CA ALA A 156 -9.38 1.48 19.63
C ALA A 156 -8.80 1.55 18.21
N LEU A 157 -9.37 0.81 17.26
CA LEU A 157 -8.92 0.80 15.88
C LEU A 157 -9.18 2.15 15.19
N TYR A 158 -10.41 2.68 15.22
CA TYR A 158 -10.69 3.93 14.50
C TYR A 158 -10.01 5.16 15.11
N ASN A 159 -9.66 5.11 16.41
CA ASN A 159 -8.80 6.14 17.04
C ASN A 159 -7.30 5.83 16.88
N SER A 160 -6.95 4.74 16.21
CA SER A 160 -5.56 4.32 15.99
C SER A 160 -4.74 4.23 17.29
N ARG A 161 -5.35 3.74 18.40
CA ARG A 161 -4.65 3.59 19.67
C ARG A 161 -3.50 2.58 19.53
N ASN A 162 -2.33 2.90 20.08
CA ASN A 162 -1.16 2.03 20.01
C ASN A 162 -1.18 0.97 21.11
N VAL A 163 -1.58 1.36 22.32
CA VAL A 163 -1.60 0.44 23.47
C VAL A 163 -2.50 -0.78 23.22
N PRO A 164 -3.74 -0.61 22.74
CA PRO A 164 -4.61 -1.73 22.41
C PRO A 164 -4.15 -2.60 21.23
N ALA A 165 -3.14 -2.19 20.49
CA ALA A 165 -2.59 -2.91 19.34
C ALA A 165 -1.32 -3.71 19.71
N VAL A 166 -0.85 -3.64 20.93
CA VAL A 166 0.28 -4.38 21.50
C VAL A 166 -0.20 -5.48 22.44
#